data_b910fd483a125178cafa8029ebf6962c
#
_entry.id   b910fd483a125178cafa8029ebf6962c
#
_cell.length_a   1.000
_cell.length_b   1.000
_cell.length_c   1.000
_cell.angle_alpha   90.00
_cell.angle_beta   90.00
_cell.angle_gamma   90.00
#
_symmetry.space_group_name_H-M   'P 1'
#
loop_
_entity.id
_entity.type
_entity.pdbx_description
1 polymer ?
#
loop_
_entity_poly.entity_id
_entity_poly.type
_entity_poly.pdbx_seq_one_letter_code
_entity_poly.pdbx_strand_id
1 'polypeptide(L)'
;MLEWLAMEFLGSHILSIDQFERTDIEKIFTTSDALVPYAKRERITRVLQGAILSNMFFEPSTRTRISFGSAFNILGGEVRETTGIEATSLAKGESLYDTSRVLSGYSDIIVMRHHEAGSVDEFAEASRVPVINLSLIHI
;
A
#
# COMPACT_ATOMS: atom_id res chain seq x y z
N MET A 1 22.54 -13.63 22.33
CA MET A 1 21.41 -12.70 22.39
C MET A 1 20.95 -12.43 20.96
N LEU A 2 19.81 -12.98 20.58
CA LEU A 2 19.18 -12.61 19.34
C LEU A 2 18.57 -11.22 19.57
N GLU A 3 19.23 -10.18 19.06
CA GLU A 3 18.58 -8.90 18.90
C GLU A 3 17.43 -9.11 17.92
N TRP A 4 16.21 -9.06 18.42
CA TRP A 4 15.00 -9.01 17.63
C TRP A 4 15.04 -7.66 16.90
N LEU A 5 15.48 -7.68 15.66
CA LEU A 5 15.52 -6.49 14.82
C LEU A 5 14.08 -6.06 14.57
N ALA A 6 13.72 -4.88 15.09
CA ALA A 6 12.48 -4.22 14.73
C ALA A 6 12.37 -4.12 13.21
N MET A 7 11.14 -4.22 12.68
CA MET A 7 10.90 -4.14 11.25
C MET A 7 11.47 -2.83 10.68
N GLU A 8 12.27 -2.94 9.64
CA GLU A 8 12.66 -1.78 8.86
C GLU A 8 11.53 -1.47 7.86
N PHE A 9 10.79 -0.38 8.11
CA PHE A 9 9.65 -0.01 7.27
C PHE A 9 10.06 0.51 5.89
N LEU A 10 11.24 1.12 5.79
CA LEU A 10 11.70 1.69 4.53
C LEU A 10 11.92 0.60 3.46
N GLY A 11 11.15 0.68 2.38
CA GLY A 11 11.25 -0.26 1.27
C GLY A 11 10.62 -1.63 1.51
N SER A 12 10.08 -1.90 2.69
CA SER A 12 9.47 -3.18 3.02
C SER A 12 8.03 -3.29 2.52
N HIS A 13 7.64 -4.49 2.09
CA HIS A 13 6.23 -4.82 1.87
C HIS A 13 5.51 -5.00 3.22
N ILE A 14 4.23 -4.66 3.26
CA ILE A 14 3.33 -4.92 4.39
C ILE A 14 2.26 -5.89 3.91
N LEU A 15 2.45 -7.17 4.16
CA LEU A 15 1.61 -8.24 3.61
C LEU A 15 0.77 -8.95 4.67
N SER A 16 1.27 -9.05 5.90
CA SER A 16 0.61 -9.74 7.01
C SER A 16 0.92 -9.07 8.33
N ILE A 17 -0.01 -9.20 9.29
CA ILE A 17 0.21 -8.77 10.67
C ILE A 17 1.34 -9.52 11.36
N ASP A 18 1.63 -10.74 10.91
CA ASP A 18 2.67 -11.59 11.47
C ASP A 18 4.10 -11.05 11.26
N GLN A 19 4.25 -10.05 10.38
CA GLN A 19 5.53 -9.37 10.16
C GLN A 19 5.92 -8.43 11.30
N PHE A 20 4.95 -8.06 12.16
CA PHE A 20 5.14 -6.99 13.15
C PHE A 20 5.40 -7.54 14.53
N GLU A 21 6.40 -6.98 15.19
CA GLU A 21 6.56 -7.04 16.63
C GLU A 21 5.72 -5.93 17.31
N ARG A 22 5.53 -6.06 18.63
CA ARG A 22 4.77 -5.04 19.39
C ARG A 22 5.35 -3.63 19.23
N THR A 23 6.66 -3.51 19.23
CA THR A 23 7.37 -2.23 19.05
C THR A 23 7.11 -1.58 17.69
N ASP A 24 6.93 -2.39 16.65
CA ASP A 24 6.58 -1.91 15.32
C ASP A 24 5.18 -1.31 15.30
N ILE A 25 4.23 -2.00 15.95
CA ILE A 25 2.85 -1.51 16.09
C ILE A 25 2.81 -0.20 16.90
N GLU A 26 3.56 -0.12 18.00
CA GLU A 26 3.67 1.10 18.80
C GLU A 26 4.26 2.27 17.99
N LYS A 27 5.23 2.00 17.13
CA LYS A 27 5.80 3.00 16.20
C LYS A 27 4.77 3.50 15.19
N ILE A 28 3.95 2.60 14.63
CA ILE A 28 2.84 2.97 13.73
C ILE A 28 1.85 3.88 14.45
N PHE A 29 1.43 3.56 15.67
CA PHE A 29 0.50 4.35 16.44
C PHE A 29 1.07 5.74 16.77
N THR A 30 2.32 5.81 17.22
CA THR A 30 2.99 7.09 17.50
C THR A 30 3.06 7.96 16.25
N THR A 31 3.38 7.38 15.10
CA THR A 31 3.40 8.09 13.82
C THR A 31 2.00 8.54 13.40
N SER A 32 1.01 7.68 13.59
CA SER A 32 -0.39 8.02 13.32
C SER A 32 -0.87 9.21 14.15
N ASP A 33 -0.57 9.24 15.45
CA ASP A 33 -0.92 10.36 16.33
C ASP A 33 -0.25 11.66 15.89
N ALA A 34 1.00 11.60 15.46
CA ALA A 34 1.73 12.76 14.94
C ALA A 34 1.12 13.30 13.62
N LEU A 35 0.41 12.47 12.86
CA LEU A 35 -0.23 12.86 11.61
C LEU A 35 -1.65 13.45 11.78
N VAL A 36 -2.24 13.35 12.96
CA VAL A 36 -3.61 13.86 13.23
C VAL A 36 -3.80 15.32 12.81
N PRO A 37 -2.89 16.28 13.12
CA PRO A 37 -3.06 17.67 12.71
C PRO A 37 -3.15 17.85 11.18
N TYR A 38 -2.45 17.01 10.41
CA TYR A 38 -2.51 17.04 8.94
C TYR A 38 -3.83 16.46 8.43
N ALA A 39 -4.30 15.37 9.02
CA ALA A 39 -5.60 14.79 8.70
C ALA A 39 -6.75 15.77 8.99
N LYS A 40 -6.66 16.56 10.06
CA LYS A 40 -7.61 17.60 10.42
C LYS A 40 -7.46 18.91 9.64
N ARG A 41 -6.46 19.02 8.76
CA ARG A 41 -6.14 20.25 8.02
C ARG A 41 -5.68 21.43 8.90
N GLU A 42 -5.27 21.18 10.11
CA GLU A 42 -4.66 22.18 11.01
C GLU A 42 -3.23 22.52 10.58
N ARG A 43 -2.59 21.57 9.89
CA ARG A 43 -1.26 21.74 9.27
C ARG A 43 -1.26 21.21 7.85
N ILE A 44 -0.38 21.77 7.04
CA ILE A 44 -0.17 21.34 5.65
C ILE A 44 1.27 20.84 5.53
N THR A 45 1.45 19.78 4.76
CA THR A 45 2.77 19.24 4.42
C THR A 45 2.80 18.77 2.97
N ARG A 46 3.99 18.72 2.41
CA ARG A 46 4.26 18.17 1.09
C ARG A 46 5.39 17.14 1.14
N VAL A 47 5.47 16.42 2.24
CA VAL A 47 6.55 15.43 2.47
C VAL A 47 6.60 14.35 1.39
N LEU A 48 5.47 14.05 0.74
CA LEU A 48 5.37 13.11 -0.37
C LEU A 48 5.28 13.80 -1.75
N GLN A 49 5.67 15.06 -1.86
CA GLN A 49 5.64 15.76 -3.15
C GLN A 49 6.49 15.03 -4.20
N GLY A 50 5.88 14.73 -5.34
CA GLY A 50 6.51 13.97 -6.42
C GLY A 50 6.37 12.45 -6.30
N ALA A 51 5.94 11.93 -5.16
CA ALA A 51 5.68 10.51 -5.00
C ALA A 51 4.31 10.10 -5.58
N ILE A 52 4.24 8.88 -6.10
CA ILE A 52 3.04 8.30 -6.71
C ILE A 52 2.62 7.04 -5.96
N LEU A 53 1.37 7.02 -5.50
CA LEU A 53 0.69 5.83 -5.01
C LEU A 53 -0.12 5.19 -6.15
N SER A 54 0.09 3.91 -6.42
CA SER A 54 -0.86 3.10 -7.18
C SER A 54 -1.85 2.44 -6.22
N ASN A 55 -3.11 2.84 -6.33
CA ASN A 55 -4.20 2.39 -5.45
C ASN A 55 -5.06 1.38 -6.22
N MET A 56 -4.80 0.08 -6.00
CA MET A 56 -5.33 -1.01 -6.81
C MET A 56 -6.39 -1.82 -6.05
N PHE A 57 -7.63 -1.69 -6.47
CA PHE A 57 -8.75 -2.38 -5.84
C PHE A 57 -9.49 -3.26 -6.83
N PHE A 58 -9.28 -4.57 -6.72
CA PHE A 58 -9.90 -5.61 -7.56
C PHE A 58 -11.20 -6.18 -6.97
N GLU A 59 -11.58 -5.69 -5.80
CA GLU A 59 -12.90 -5.92 -5.21
C GLU A 59 -13.50 -4.59 -4.71
N PRO A 60 -14.83 -4.47 -4.62
CA PRO A 60 -15.47 -3.23 -4.20
C PRO A 60 -15.04 -2.80 -2.81
N SER A 61 -14.53 -1.57 -2.69
CA SER A 61 -14.18 -0.95 -1.42
C SER A 61 -14.18 0.57 -1.55
N THR A 62 -15.21 1.22 -1.07
CA THR A 62 -15.28 2.68 -1.15
C THR A 62 -14.45 3.33 -0.05
N ARG A 63 -14.71 2.97 1.21
CA ARG A 63 -14.05 3.63 2.35
C ARG A 63 -12.54 3.44 2.36
N THR A 64 -12.06 2.21 2.23
CA THR A 64 -10.63 1.91 2.29
C THR A 64 -9.89 2.56 1.11
N ARG A 65 -10.42 2.43 -0.10
CA ARG A 65 -9.84 3.02 -1.30
C ARG A 65 -9.69 4.54 -1.18
N ILE A 66 -10.75 5.22 -0.79
CA ILE A 66 -10.75 6.68 -0.65
C ILE A 66 -9.85 7.12 0.50
N SER A 67 -9.84 6.41 1.64
CA SER A 67 -9.02 6.81 2.78
C SER A 67 -7.52 6.73 2.49
N PHE A 68 -7.05 5.66 1.84
CA PHE A 68 -5.63 5.55 1.45
C PHE A 68 -5.25 6.61 0.41
N GLY A 69 -6.06 6.81 -0.62
CA GLY A 69 -5.82 7.84 -1.62
C GLY A 69 -5.80 9.25 -1.00
N SER A 70 -6.77 9.57 -0.15
CA SER A 70 -6.85 10.87 0.52
C SER A 70 -5.67 11.11 1.46
N ALA A 71 -5.26 10.09 2.23
CA ALA A 71 -4.10 10.19 3.11
C ALA A 71 -2.83 10.54 2.33
N PHE A 72 -2.61 9.89 1.20
CA PHE A 72 -1.45 10.14 0.35
C PHE A 72 -1.47 11.55 -0.26
N ASN A 73 -2.64 12.00 -0.73
CA ASN A 73 -2.82 13.36 -1.25
C ASN A 73 -2.62 14.44 -0.17
N ILE A 74 -3.10 14.20 1.06
CA ILE A 74 -2.92 15.13 2.19
C ILE A 74 -1.43 15.34 2.49
N LEU A 75 -0.62 14.32 2.31
CA LEU A 75 0.82 14.38 2.51
C LEU A 75 1.58 14.95 1.30
N GLY A 76 0.87 15.33 0.25
CA GLY A 76 1.42 16.01 -0.93
C GLY A 76 1.75 15.11 -2.12
N GLY A 77 1.46 13.82 -2.03
CA GLY A 77 1.66 12.87 -3.13
C GLY A 77 0.51 12.81 -4.11
N GLU A 78 0.71 12.09 -5.20
CA GLU A 78 -0.29 11.85 -6.24
C GLU A 78 -0.79 10.41 -6.20
N VAL A 79 -2.05 10.20 -6.59
CA VAL A 79 -2.70 8.89 -6.59
C VAL A 79 -3.10 8.49 -8.00
N ARG A 80 -2.80 7.25 -8.38
CA ARG A 80 -3.31 6.59 -9.58
C ARG A 80 -4.21 5.45 -9.11
N GLU A 81 -5.47 5.48 -9.51
CA GLU A 81 -6.45 4.48 -9.11
C GLU A 81 -6.74 3.49 -10.22
N THR A 82 -6.82 2.22 -9.85
CA THR A 82 -7.30 1.13 -10.70
C THR A 82 -8.36 0.36 -9.95
N THR A 83 -9.53 0.23 -10.54
CA THR A 83 -10.67 -0.47 -9.95
C THR A 83 -11.23 -1.51 -10.92
N GLY A 84 -11.44 -2.73 -10.42
CA GLY A 84 -11.97 -3.85 -11.19
C GLY A 84 -10.93 -4.49 -12.12
N ILE A 85 -11.10 -5.79 -12.35
CA ILE A 85 -10.22 -6.55 -13.25
C ILE A 85 -10.47 -6.17 -14.71
N GLU A 86 -11.71 -5.88 -15.05
CA GLU A 86 -12.13 -5.60 -16.42
C GLU A 86 -11.48 -4.34 -17.03
N ALA A 87 -11.06 -3.41 -16.18
CA ALA A 87 -10.38 -2.19 -16.60
C ALA A 87 -8.86 -2.36 -16.75
N THR A 88 -8.34 -3.56 -16.54
CA THR A 88 -6.90 -3.83 -16.51
C THR A 88 -6.46 -4.82 -17.59
N SER A 89 -5.16 -4.89 -17.84
CA SER A 89 -4.57 -5.91 -18.74
C SER A 89 -4.77 -7.33 -18.24
N LEU A 90 -5.08 -7.52 -16.94
CA LEU A 90 -5.43 -8.83 -16.36
C LEU A 90 -6.66 -9.45 -17.05
N ALA A 91 -7.64 -8.64 -17.45
CA ALA A 91 -8.80 -9.10 -18.22
C ALA A 91 -8.42 -9.70 -19.58
N LYS A 92 -7.24 -9.36 -20.09
CA LYS A 92 -6.68 -9.85 -21.35
C LYS A 92 -5.69 -11.00 -21.16
N GLY A 93 -5.55 -11.52 -19.93
CA GLY A 93 -4.67 -12.64 -19.60
C GLY A 93 -3.25 -12.25 -19.20
N GLU A 94 -2.97 -10.98 -18.92
CA GLU A 94 -1.69 -10.57 -18.32
C GLU A 94 -1.55 -11.16 -16.91
N SER A 95 -0.37 -11.65 -16.55
CA SER A 95 -0.12 -12.19 -15.21
C SER A 95 -0.03 -11.07 -14.15
N LEU A 96 -0.33 -11.42 -12.90
CA LEU A 96 -0.09 -10.51 -11.76
C LEU A 96 1.39 -10.13 -11.66
N TYR A 97 2.28 -11.06 -11.98
CA TYR A 97 3.73 -10.82 -12.02
C TYR A 97 4.09 -9.72 -13.02
N ASP A 98 3.62 -9.81 -14.25
CA ASP A 98 3.93 -8.83 -15.30
C ASP A 98 3.30 -7.48 -14.99
N THR A 99 2.05 -7.46 -14.53
CA THR A 99 1.37 -6.24 -14.07
C THR A 99 2.16 -5.56 -12.96
N SER A 100 2.65 -6.32 -11.99
CA SER A 100 3.48 -5.80 -10.89
C SER A 100 4.78 -5.16 -11.39
N ARG A 101 5.46 -5.83 -12.31
CA ARG A 101 6.70 -5.31 -12.92
C ARG A 101 6.50 -3.98 -13.63
N VAL A 102 5.39 -3.86 -14.36
CA VAL A 102 5.05 -2.62 -15.07
C VAL A 102 4.69 -1.51 -14.09
N LEU A 103 3.77 -1.78 -13.16
CA LEU A 103 3.27 -0.75 -12.24
C LEU A 103 4.31 -0.28 -11.24
N SER A 104 5.19 -1.16 -10.80
CA SER A 104 6.30 -0.76 -9.92
C SER A 104 7.30 0.17 -10.61
N GLY A 105 7.33 0.23 -11.94
CA GLY A 105 8.10 1.20 -12.71
C GLY A 105 7.48 2.61 -12.72
N TYR A 106 6.20 2.73 -12.40
CA TYR A 106 5.45 4.00 -12.42
C TYR A 106 5.01 4.48 -11.03
N SER A 107 5.35 3.74 -9.98
CA SER A 107 4.89 3.99 -8.62
C SER A 107 6.04 4.00 -7.63
N ASP A 108 5.84 4.69 -6.51
CA ASP A 108 6.76 4.67 -5.36
C ASP A 108 6.24 3.76 -4.25
N ILE A 109 4.94 3.52 -4.23
CA ILE A 109 4.26 2.59 -3.34
C ILE A 109 2.98 2.08 -3.99
N ILE A 110 2.61 0.85 -3.71
CA ILE A 110 1.39 0.22 -4.22
C ILE A 110 0.55 -0.25 -3.03
N VAL A 111 -0.72 0.09 -3.03
CA VAL A 111 -1.73 -0.44 -2.13
C VAL A 111 -2.63 -1.36 -2.94
N MET A 112 -2.83 -2.59 -2.50
CA MET A 112 -3.58 -3.58 -3.27
C MET A 112 -4.58 -4.33 -2.41
N ARG A 113 -5.80 -4.49 -2.95
CA ARG A 113 -6.83 -5.35 -2.42
C ARG A 113 -7.30 -6.31 -3.50
N HIS A 114 -7.20 -7.60 -3.22
CA HIS A 114 -7.59 -8.66 -4.14
C HIS A 114 -8.48 -9.68 -3.43
N HIS A 115 -9.41 -10.29 -4.17
CA HIS A 115 -10.36 -11.26 -3.62
C HIS A 115 -9.78 -12.67 -3.48
N GLU A 116 -8.70 -12.98 -4.17
CA GLU A 116 -8.02 -14.28 -4.08
C GLU A 116 -6.88 -14.24 -3.08
N ALA A 117 -6.82 -15.26 -2.21
CA ALA A 117 -5.71 -15.44 -1.28
C ALA A 117 -4.39 -15.66 -2.05
N GLY A 118 -3.30 -15.06 -1.55
CA GLY A 118 -1.97 -15.20 -2.15
C GLY A 118 -1.69 -14.28 -3.34
N SER A 119 -2.70 -13.66 -3.95
CA SER A 119 -2.51 -12.77 -5.12
C SER A 119 -1.65 -11.56 -4.80
N VAL A 120 -1.82 -10.95 -3.61
CA VAL A 120 -1.01 -9.80 -3.23
C VAL A 120 0.43 -10.21 -2.91
N ASP A 121 0.64 -11.39 -2.37
CA ASP A 121 1.99 -11.93 -2.12
C ASP A 121 2.73 -12.17 -3.46
N GLU A 122 2.07 -12.81 -4.41
CA GLU A 122 2.61 -13.00 -5.77
C GLU A 122 2.96 -11.68 -6.44
N PHE A 123 2.06 -10.69 -6.32
CA PHE A 123 2.29 -9.36 -6.84
C PHE A 123 3.49 -8.66 -6.17
N ALA A 124 3.62 -8.79 -4.85
CA ALA A 124 4.70 -8.18 -4.07
C ALA A 124 6.07 -8.78 -4.43
N GLU A 125 6.15 -10.10 -4.66
CA GLU A 125 7.40 -10.76 -5.09
C GLU A 125 8.00 -10.15 -6.36
N ALA A 126 7.16 -9.70 -7.28
CA ALA A 126 7.60 -9.10 -8.55
C ALA A 126 7.82 -7.58 -8.43
N SER A 127 7.28 -6.93 -7.40
CA SER A 127 7.32 -5.47 -7.25
C SER A 127 8.70 -4.95 -6.86
N ARG A 128 9.08 -3.82 -7.48
CA ARG A 128 10.30 -3.07 -7.13
C ARG A 128 10.07 -2.03 -6.05
N VAL A 129 8.82 -1.82 -5.67
CA VAL A 129 8.42 -0.82 -4.67
C VAL A 129 7.58 -1.48 -3.59
N PRO A 130 7.45 -0.88 -2.40
CA PRO A 130 6.62 -1.41 -1.33
C PRO A 130 5.18 -1.68 -1.76
N VAL A 131 4.65 -2.81 -1.34
CA VAL A 131 3.24 -3.21 -1.52
C VAL A 131 2.60 -3.36 -0.15
N ILE A 132 1.43 -2.75 0.00
CA ILE A 132 0.59 -2.88 1.20
C ILE A 132 -0.65 -3.71 0.85
N ASN A 133 -0.81 -4.83 1.55
CA ASN A 133 -1.95 -5.74 1.38
C ASN A 133 -3.16 -5.25 2.19
N LEU A 134 -4.22 -4.91 1.51
CA LEU A 134 -5.52 -4.51 2.10
C LEU A 134 -6.61 -5.57 1.89
N SER A 135 -6.25 -6.77 1.47
CA SER A 135 -7.20 -7.87 1.29
C SER A 135 -7.81 -8.28 2.62
N LEU A 136 -9.05 -8.76 2.57
CA LEU A 136 -9.77 -9.27 3.76
C LEU A 136 -9.53 -10.76 3.99
N ILE A 137 -8.92 -11.45 3.05
CA ILE A 137 -8.62 -12.89 3.10
C ILE A 137 -7.12 -13.02 3.33
N HIS A 138 -6.75 -13.59 4.48
CA HIS A 138 -5.36 -13.74 4.93
C HIS A 138 -4.92 -15.22 4.97
N ILE A 139 -5.59 -16.06 4.25
CA ILE A 139 -5.29 -17.49 4.22
C ILE A 139 -4.71 -17.88 2.88
#